data_6ba84dd0a4e9553fb8978fc4641f17d0
#
_entry.id   6ba84dd0a4e9553fb8978fc4641f17d0
#
_cell.length_a   1.000
_cell.length_b   1.000
_cell.length_c   1.000
_cell.angle_alpha   90.00
_cell.angle_beta   90.00
_cell.angle_gamma   90.00
#
_symmetry.space_group_name_H-M   'P 1'
#
loop_
_entity.id
_entity.type
_entity.pdbx_description
1 polymer ?
#
loop_
_entity_poly.entity_id
_entity_poly.type
_entity_poly.pdbx_seq_one_letter_code
_entity_poly.pdbx_strand_id
1 'polypeptide(L)'
;MYKRQIKNTEGTISKWGESPITIPAGDCTGEGNTPDESGSETPTDPVSYTYVFEDNFPLVGDYDFNDVVLDVETYYHREKKTNHIKRIQLDVTLAAAGASKPLGVGLRITGINKSDIREVKTGGDDSRFQESFNSSYNKFRYNNVTYMEDSDPSVVIPIAGEVHNVFGVEPGEMVNTGIGVTAKEYTYEVIIELTDQTRTEPLFSKDNLDFFICYQYKSMEQRMEVHLYEFWGYGATAAGTIQQENLDLAGNNTWAICVPYGFRYPKETINVSRTDIPEASAYPEFIYWAQDRTQYTEWYEHPVEENVYR
;
A
#
# COMPACT_ATOMS: atom_id res chain seq x y z
N MET A 1 17.83 -43.23 -23.99
CA MET A 1 18.73 -42.15 -24.45
C MET A 1 18.09 -41.48 -25.68
N TYR A 2 17.52 -40.29 -25.52
CA TYR A 2 16.86 -39.60 -26.63
C TYR A 2 17.89 -38.83 -27.43
N LYS A 3 18.13 -39.19 -28.68
CA LYS A 3 18.94 -38.39 -29.61
C LYS A 3 18.09 -37.27 -30.16
N ARG A 4 18.36 -36.05 -29.78
CA ARG A 4 17.76 -34.84 -30.37
C ARG A 4 18.63 -34.40 -31.55
N GLN A 5 18.02 -34.16 -32.68
CA GLN A 5 18.72 -33.59 -33.84
C GLN A 5 18.31 -32.11 -33.93
N ILE A 6 19.30 -31.23 -33.85
CA ILE A 6 19.11 -29.78 -34.02
C ILE A 6 19.44 -29.44 -35.45
N LYS A 7 18.52 -28.84 -36.16
CA LYS A 7 18.76 -28.26 -37.49
C LYS A 7 19.07 -26.79 -37.35
N ASN A 8 20.29 -26.41 -37.67
CA ASN A 8 20.87 -25.09 -37.44
C ASN A 8 20.35 -23.94 -38.28
N THR A 9 19.59 -24.17 -39.35
CA THR A 9 19.20 -23.11 -40.28
C THR A 9 17.84 -22.48 -40.00
N GLU A 10 17.03 -23.06 -39.14
CA GLU A 10 15.68 -22.57 -38.86
C GLU A 10 15.25 -22.72 -37.40
N GLY A 11 16.18 -23.03 -36.51
CA GLY A 11 15.86 -23.22 -35.09
C GLY A 11 14.84 -24.33 -34.82
N THR A 12 14.76 -25.34 -35.65
CA THR A 12 13.78 -26.42 -35.48
C THR A 12 14.42 -27.62 -34.78
N ILE A 13 13.83 -28.03 -33.68
CA ILE A 13 14.16 -29.29 -33.01
C ILE A 13 13.09 -30.30 -33.32
N SER A 14 13.50 -31.46 -33.83
CA SER A 14 12.57 -32.58 -33.97
C SER A 14 12.97 -33.73 -33.02
N LYS A 15 12.00 -34.27 -32.36
CA LYS A 15 12.10 -35.51 -31.62
C LYS A 15 11.77 -36.65 -32.57
N TRP A 16 12.53 -37.75 -32.49
CA TRP A 16 12.32 -38.87 -33.41
C TRP A 16 10.90 -39.43 -33.24
N GLY A 17 10.14 -39.39 -34.35
CA GLY A 17 8.76 -39.89 -34.39
C GLY A 17 7.68 -38.87 -33.93
N GLU A 18 8.04 -37.60 -33.70
CA GLU A 18 7.08 -36.54 -33.30
C GLU A 18 7.14 -35.35 -34.28
N SER A 19 6.12 -34.50 -34.17
CA SER A 19 6.08 -33.27 -34.95
C SER A 19 7.25 -32.35 -34.62
N PRO A 20 7.81 -31.63 -35.62
CA PRO A 20 8.88 -30.67 -35.37
C PRO A 20 8.43 -29.59 -34.39
N ILE A 21 9.29 -29.25 -33.45
CA ILE A 21 9.12 -28.10 -32.56
C ILE A 21 9.99 -26.98 -33.13
N THR A 22 9.37 -25.88 -33.51
CA THR A 22 10.10 -24.69 -33.95
C THR A 22 10.65 -23.96 -32.74
N ILE A 23 11.96 -23.76 -32.71
CA ILE A 23 12.61 -22.90 -31.70
C ILE A 23 12.87 -21.56 -32.38
N PRO A 24 12.56 -20.44 -31.73
CA PRO A 24 12.95 -19.14 -32.26
C PRO A 24 14.45 -19.07 -32.53
N ALA A 25 14.84 -18.39 -33.60
CA ALA A 25 16.24 -18.21 -33.96
C ALA A 25 16.97 -17.49 -32.80
N GLY A 26 18.07 -18.06 -32.35
CA GLY A 26 18.92 -17.51 -31.29
C GLY A 26 20.39 -17.74 -31.62
N ASP A 27 21.23 -17.10 -30.85
CA ASP A 27 22.66 -17.16 -30.98
C ASP A 27 23.18 -18.50 -30.49
N CYS A 28 23.29 -19.48 -30.87
CA CYS A 28 23.78 -20.80 -30.43
C CYS A 28 24.89 -20.81 -29.34
N THR A 29 24.96 -19.80 -28.51
CA THR A 29 25.95 -19.68 -27.42
C THR A 29 25.59 -20.52 -26.21
N GLY A 30 24.42 -21.16 -26.19
CA GLY A 30 23.98 -22.02 -25.09
C GLY A 30 23.31 -21.26 -23.92
N GLU A 31 23.20 -19.97 -24.00
CA GLU A 31 22.58 -19.11 -22.96
C GLU A 31 21.10 -18.82 -23.22
N GLY A 32 20.42 -19.65 -24.01
CA GLY A 32 19.00 -19.41 -24.33
C GLY A 32 18.80 -18.45 -25.52
N ASN A 33 17.65 -18.56 -26.13
CA ASN A 33 17.40 -18.12 -27.49
C ASN A 33 16.90 -16.69 -27.65
N THR A 34 17.17 -15.81 -26.70
CA THR A 34 16.78 -14.41 -26.86
C THR A 34 18.02 -13.55 -27.04
N PRO A 35 18.10 -12.76 -28.14
CA PRO A 35 19.13 -11.76 -28.24
C PRO A 35 18.99 -10.83 -27.06
N ASP A 36 19.99 -10.83 -26.21
CA ASP A 36 20.23 -9.82 -25.18
C ASP A 36 18.97 -9.32 -24.45
N GLU A 37 18.33 -10.23 -23.69
CA GLU A 37 17.36 -9.83 -22.66
C GLU A 37 18.06 -9.32 -21.39
N SER A 38 19.39 -9.11 -21.43
CA SER A 38 20.10 -8.45 -20.35
C SER A 38 19.53 -7.03 -20.20
N GLY A 39 18.90 -6.78 -19.08
CA GLY A 39 18.20 -5.52 -18.82
C GLY A 39 16.69 -5.53 -19.10
N SER A 40 16.11 -6.59 -19.69
CA SER A 40 14.66 -6.66 -19.75
C SER A 40 14.08 -7.07 -18.41
N GLU A 41 13.14 -6.26 -17.93
CA GLU A 41 12.47 -6.46 -16.66
C GLU A 41 11.09 -7.08 -16.86
N THR A 42 10.66 -7.86 -15.87
CA THR A 42 9.30 -8.40 -15.83
C THR A 42 8.75 -8.16 -14.43
N PRO A 43 7.56 -7.56 -14.29
CA PRO A 43 6.90 -7.48 -13.00
C PRO A 43 6.48 -8.88 -12.52
N THR A 44 6.48 -9.09 -11.22
CA THR A 44 5.84 -10.26 -10.59
C THR A 44 4.33 -10.08 -10.56
N ASP A 45 3.61 -11.13 -10.19
CA ASP A 45 2.25 -10.97 -9.71
C ASP A 45 2.28 -10.09 -8.45
N PRO A 46 1.30 -9.19 -8.25
CA PRO A 46 1.30 -8.28 -7.11
C PRO A 46 1.07 -9.02 -5.80
N VAL A 47 1.67 -8.48 -4.75
CA VAL A 47 1.27 -8.76 -3.37
C VAL A 47 0.36 -7.61 -2.95
N SER A 48 -0.90 -7.92 -2.61
CA SER A 48 -1.94 -6.90 -2.52
C SER A 48 -2.65 -6.93 -1.17
N TYR A 49 -2.89 -5.74 -0.60
CA TYR A 49 -3.60 -5.55 0.67
C TYR A 49 -4.49 -4.30 0.60
N THR A 50 -5.50 -4.27 1.47
CA THR A 50 -6.28 -3.08 1.78
C THR A 50 -5.89 -2.57 3.16
N TYR A 51 -5.63 -1.26 3.27
CA TYR A 51 -5.36 -0.55 4.53
C TYR A 51 -6.54 0.36 4.81
N VAL A 52 -7.08 0.27 6.02
CA VAL A 52 -8.23 1.08 6.46
C VAL A 52 -7.93 1.75 7.78
N PHE A 53 -8.42 2.97 7.94
CA PHE A 53 -8.03 3.86 9.03
C PHE A 53 -9.24 4.53 9.67
N GLU A 54 -9.06 4.82 10.98
CA GLU A 54 -9.86 5.70 11.83
C GLU A 54 -9.07 6.95 12.18
N ASP A 55 -9.71 8.10 12.20
CA ASP A 55 -9.04 9.39 12.37
C ASP A 55 -9.02 9.93 13.82
N ASN A 56 -9.70 9.27 14.75
CA ASN A 56 -9.87 9.77 16.13
C ASN A 56 -8.81 9.29 17.14
N PHE A 57 -7.75 8.61 16.67
CA PHE A 57 -6.64 8.20 17.55
C PHE A 57 -6.19 9.34 18.47
N PRO A 58 -5.98 9.13 19.80
CA PRO A 58 -6.12 7.87 20.55
C PRO A 58 -7.51 7.64 21.15
N LEU A 59 -8.46 8.49 20.82
CA LEU A 59 -9.83 8.39 21.33
C LEU A 59 -10.62 7.43 20.44
N VAL A 60 -11.54 6.71 21.06
CA VAL A 60 -12.44 5.82 20.33
C VAL A 60 -13.34 6.66 19.43
N GLY A 61 -13.35 6.33 18.13
CA GLY A 61 -14.22 6.91 17.12
C GLY A 61 -15.54 6.13 16.97
N ASP A 62 -16.15 6.24 15.81
CA ASP A 62 -17.33 5.46 15.42
C ASP A 62 -16.98 4.04 14.94
N TYR A 63 -15.68 3.79 14.67
CA TYR A 63 -15.15 2.47 14.35
C TYR A 63 -15.74 1.88 13.08
N ASP A 64 -15.86 2.68 12.05
CA ASP A 64 -16.33 2.23 10.75
C ASP A 64 -15.22 2.05 9.71
N PHE A 65 -13.98 2.39 10.06
CA PHE A 65 -12.76 2.15 9.28
C PHE A 65 -12.86 2.60 7.82
N ASN A 66 -13.56 3.68 7.56
CA ASN A 66 -13.73 4.24 6.22
C ASN A 66 -13.17 5.66 6.08
N ASP A 67 -12.58 6.23 7.15
CA ASP A 67 -11.99 7.57 7.15
C ASP A 67 -10.93 7.74 6.06
N VAL A 68 -10.10 6.72 5.86
CA VAL A 68 -9.25 6.55 4.68
C VAL A 68 -9.15 5.07 4.34
N VAL A 69 -9.38 4.74 3.08
CA VAL A 69 -9.21 3.39 2.55
C VAL A 69 -8.22 3.40 1.40
N LEU A 70 -7.19 2.56 1.50
CA LEU A 70 -6.16 2.40 0.48
C LEU A 70 -6.11 0.95 0.02
N ASP A 71 -6.20 0.73 -1.28
CA ASP A 71 -5.82 -0.54 -1.88
C ASP A 71 -4.39 -0.43 -2.40
N VAL A 72 -3.54 -1.37 -2.02
CA VAL A 72 -2.12 -1.33 -2.34
C VAL A 72 -1.70 -2.61 -3.01
N GLU A 73 -1.09 -2.48 -4.18
CA GLU A 73 -0.48 -3.56 -4.93
C GLU A 73 1.02 -3.33 -5.03
N THR A 74 1.82 -4.34 -4.65
CA THR A 74 3.27 -4.28 -4.67
C THR A 74 3.82 -5.21 -5.74
N TYR A 75 4.55 -4.66 -6.70
CA TYR A 75 5.19 -5.39 -7.79
C TYR A 75 6.71 -5.34 -7.65
N TYR A 76 7.37 -6.48 -7.92
CA TYR A 76 8.83 -6.53 -8.03
C TYR A 76 9.22 -6.66 -9.51
N HIS A 77 9.88 -5.66 -10.06
CA HIS A 77 10.41 -5.73 -11.40
C HIS A 77 11.76 -6.43 -11.39
N ARG A 78 11.82 -7.61 -11.99
CA ARG A 78 13.00 -8.48 -11.96
C ARG A 78 13.67 -8.53 -13.33
N GLU A 79 14.98 -8.47 -13.32
CA GLU A 79 15.78 -8.78 -14.52
C GLU A 79 15.63 -10.26 -14.86
N LYS A 80 15.21 -10.56 -16.08
CA LYS A 80 14.90 -11.92 -16.52
C LYS A 80 16.07 -12.91 -16.38
N LYS A 81 17.31 -12.45 -16.64
CA LYS A 81 18.49 -13.30 -16.64
C LYS A 81 18.98 -13.65 -15.24
N THR A 82 19.02 -12.68 -14.35
CA THR A 82 19.62 -12.81 -13.03
C THR A 82 18.61 -13.01 -11.91
N ASN A 83 17.34 -12.73 -12.19
CA ASN A 83 16.26 -12.65 -11.19
C ASN A 83 16.47 -11.54 -10.13
N HIS A 84 17.38 -10.61 -10.39
CA HIS A 84 17.63 -9.49 -9.50
C HIS A 84 16.47 -8.49 -9.54
N ILE A 85 16.08 -7.98 -8.38
CA ILE A 85 15.09 -6.91 -8.27
C ILE A 85 15.75 -5.60 -8.71
N LYS A 86 15.22 -4.96 -9.74
CA LYS A 86 15.70 -3.68 -10.25
C LYS A 86 14.93 -2.52 -9.67
N ARG A 87 13.63 -2.69 -9.51
CA ARG A 87 12.74 -1.69 -8.92
C ARG A 87 11.55 -2.36 -8.26
N ILE A 88 10.96 -1.63 -7.34
CA ILE A 88 9.75 -2.01 -6.62
C ILE A 88 8.71 -0.94 -6.97
N GLN A 89 7.55 -1.37 -7.40
CA GLN A 89 6.42 -0.51 -7.72
C GLN A 89 5.32 -0.75 -6.70
N LEU A 90 4.77 0.33 -6.17
CA LEU A 90 3.61 0.35 -5.29
C LEU A 90 2.52 1.14 -6.00
N ASP A 91 1.43 0.48 -6.33
CA ASP A 91 0.22 1.13 -6.81
C ASP A 91 -0.70 1.34 -5.61
N VAL A 92 -0.83 2.59 -5.19
CA VAL A 92 -1.61 3.00 -4.01
C VAL A 92 -2.89 3.66 -4.49
N THR A 93 -3.99 2.94 -4.43
CA THR A 93 -5.31 3.42 -4.84
C THR A 93 -6.05 3.98 -3.63
N LEU A 94 -6.37 5.26 -3.66
CA LEU A 94 -7.26 5.90 -2.69
C LEU A 94 -8.70 5.56 -3.06
N ALA A 95 -9.33 4.71 -2.25
CA ALA A 95 -10.65 4.17 -2.49
C ALA A 95 -11.76 4.97 -1.80
N ALA A 96 -11.52 5.45 -0.57
CA ALA A 96 -12.48 6.25 0.18
C ALA A 96 -11.81 7.32 1.05
N ALA A 97 -12.59 8.36 1.36
CA ALA A 97 -12.28 9.41 2.33
C ALA A 97 -13.56 9.77 3.09
N GLY A 98 -13.76 9.13 4.26
CA GLY A 98 -14.94 9.31 5.12
C GLY A 98 -14.73 10.32 6.24
N ALA A 99 -13.49 10.71 6.51
CA ALA A 99 -13.16 11.60 7.60
C ALA A 99 -13.85 12.97 7.51
N SER A 100 -14.30 13.47 8.65
CA SER A 100 -14.83 14.84 8.75
C SER A 100 -13.72 15.92 8.82
N LYS A 101 -12.47 15.53 8.95
CA LYS A 101 -11.30 16.43 9.02
C LYS A 101 -10.31 16.18 7.89
N PRO A 102 -9.46 17.19 7.56
CA PRO A 102 -8.41 17.01 6.57
C PRO A 102 -7.37 15.98 7.02
N LEU A 103 -7.11 14.98 6.18
CA LEU A 103 -6.15 13.93 6.42
C LEU A 103 -5.10 13.85 5.31
N GLY A 104 -3.84 13.64 5.69
CA GLY A 104 -2.77 13.24 4.78
C GLY A 104 -2.49 11.75 4.89
N VAL A 105 -1.87 11.19 3.87
CA VAL A 105 -1.41 9.80 3.81
C VAL A 105 0.08 9.76 3.58
N GLY A 106 0.80 8.96 4.35
CA GLY A 106 2.22 8.69 4.19
C GLY A 106 2.52 7.20 4.21
N LEU A 107 3.66 6.85 3.63
CA LEU A 107 4.26 5.52 3.71
C LEU A 107 5.62 5.63 4.37
N ARG A 108 5.81 4.95 5.49
CA ARG A 108 7.12 4.70 6.07
C ARG A 108 7.59 3.31 5.66
N ILE A 109 8.83 3.21 5.19
CA ILE A 109 9.45 1.93 4.85
C ILE A 109 10.47 1.61 5.93
N THR A 110 10.24 0.53 6.67
CA THR A 110 11.15 0.06 7.72
C THR A 110 12.19 -0.90 7.17
N GLY A 111 13.33 -1.02 7.85
CA GLY A 111 14.40 -1.95 7.48
C GLY A 111 15.34 -1.47 6.39
N ILE A 112 15.16 -0.25 5.87
CA ILE A 112 16.07 0.42 4.95
C ILE A 112 16.31 1.88 5.36
N ASN A 113 17.38 2.48 4.85
CA ASN A 113 17.72 3.89 5.03
C ASN A 113 17.53 4.66 3.73
N LYS A 114 17.47 5.99 3.80
CA LYS A 114 17.42 6.83 2.59
C LYS A 114 18.60 6.60 1.64
N SER A 115 19.78 6.27 2.17
CA SER A 115 20.97 5.94 1.37
C SER A 115 20.84 4.64 0.56
N ASP A 116 19.91 3.78 0.93
CA ASP A 116 19.64 2.52 0.21
C ASP A 116 18.72 2.73 -1.00
N ILE A 117 18.12 3.92 -1.10
CA ILE A 117 17.27 4.33 -2.22
C ILE A 117 18.11 5.12 -3.22
N ARG A 118 18.15 4.66 -4.45
CA ARG A 118 18.79 5.37 -5.56
C ARG A 118 17.90 6.46 -6.12
N GLU A 119 16.63 6.16 -6.33
CA GLU A 119 15.65 7.05 -6.94
C GLU A 119 14.23 6.64 -6.55
N VAL A 120 13.35 7.62 -6.41
CA VAL A 120 11.90 7.43 -6.35
C VAL A 120 11.28 8.16 -7.54
N LYS A 121 10.35 7.52 -8.22
CA LYS A 121 9.55 8.09 -9.30
C LYS A 121 8.08 7.92 -8.99
N THR A 122 7.26 8.75 -9.60
CA THR A 122 5.80 8.70 -9.46
C THR A 122 5.11 8.55 -10.81
N GLY A 123 3.91 8.05 -10.81
CA GLY A 123 3.08 7.82 -11.99
C GLY A 123 1.61 7.60 -11.65
N GLY A 124 0.86 7.03 -12.57
CA GLY A 124 -0.58 6.85 -12.41
C GLY A 124 -1.34 8.17 -12.49
N ASP A 125 -2.23 8.41 -11.53
CA ASP A 125 -2.96 9.68 -11.37
C ASP A 125 -2.14 10.69 -10.54
N ASP A 126 -0.81 10.69 -10.63
CA ASP A 126 0.15 11.38 -9.76
C ASP A 126 -0.10 12.89 -9.63
N SER A 127 -0.57 13.56 -10.67
CA SER A 127 -0.88 14.98 -10.65
C SER A 127 -1.89 15.34 -9.56
N ARG A 128 -2.92 14.52 -9.35
CA ARG A 128 -3.93 14.75 -8.31
C ARG A 128 -3.34 14.62 -6.91
N PHE A 129 -2.53 13.59 -6.71
CA PHE A 129 -1.85 13.37 -5.43
C PHE A 129 -0.84 14.49 -5.16
N GLN A 130 -0.06 14.89 -6.14
CA GLN A 130 0.92 15.98 -6.01
C GLN A 130 0.23 17.34 -5.77
N GLU A 131 -0.88 17.63 -6.41
CA GLU A 131 -1.67 18.82 -6.16
C GLU A 131 -2.19 18.89 -4.72
N SER A 132 -2.48 17.75 -4.09
CA SER A 132 -2.95 17.69 -2.70
C SER A 132 -1.93 18.26 -1.70
N PHE A 133 -0.63 18.25 -2.02
CA PHE A 133 0.42 18.87 -1.19
C PHE A 133 0.41 20.40 -1.21
N ASN A 134 -0.33 21.02 -2.12
CA ASN A 134 -0.56 22.46 -2.12
C ASN A 134 -1.65 22.89 -1.13
N SER A 135 -2.36 21.95 -0.52
CA SER A 135 -3.35 22.23 0.50
C SER A 135 -2.74 22.90 1.72
N SER A 136 -3.44 23.88 2.30
CA SER A 136 -3.09 24.49 3.59
C SER A 136 -3.12 23.48 4.75
N TYR A 137 -3.74 22.35 4.56
CA TYR A 137 -3.85 21.26 5.54
C TYR A 137 -2.70 20.25 5.46
N ASN A 138 -1.90 20.28 4.38
CA ASN A 138 -0.75 19.40 4.23
C ASN A 138 0.22 19.53 5.40
N LYS A 139 0.59 18.42 6.03
CA LYS A 139 1.51 18.33 7.16
C LYS A 139 2.85 17.69 6.82
N PHE A 140 3.06 17.31 5.57
CA PHE A 140 4.32 16.74 5.12
C PHE A 140 5.33 17.84 4.73
N ARG A 141 6.58 17.61 5.06
CA ARG A 141 7.72 18.37 4.53
C ARG A 141 8.19 17.70 3.24
N TYR A 142 7.31 17.76 2.26
CA TYR A 142 7.48 17.05 1.00
C TYR A 142 8.58 17.68 0.14
N ASN A 143 9.51 16.85 -0.32
CA ASN A 143 10.54 17.22 -1.27
C ASN A 143 10.15 16.69 -2.66
N ASN A 144 9.83 17.60 -3.57
CA ASN A 144 9.39 17.27 -4.93
C ASN A 144 10.50 16.77 -5.87
N VAL A 145 11.73 16.65 -5.37
CA VAL A 145 12.87 16.08 -6.12
C VAL A 145 13.13 14.64 -5.68
N THR A 146 13.11 14.40 -4.37
CA THR A 146 13.37 13.07 -3.80
C THR A 146 12.11 12.27 -3.55
N TYR A 147 10.94 12.93 -3.57
CA TYR A 147 9.63 12.38 -3.19
C TYR A 147 9.59 11.80 -1.77
N MET A 148 10.50 12.21 -0.91
CA MET A 148 10.59 11.80 0.49
C MET A 148 10.54 13.01 1.42
N GLU A 149 10.19 12.81 2.68
CA GLU A 149 10.30 13.84 3.69
C GLU A 149 11.77 14.16 4.03
N ASP A 150 12.14 15.43 4.02
CA ASP A 150 13.54 15.84 4.27
C ASP A 150 13.95 15.67 5.72
N SER A 151 13.05 15.92 6.66
CA SER A 151 13.36 16.07 8.08
C SER A 151 13.41 14.73 8.85
N ASP A 152 12.96 13.64 8.27
CA ASP A 152 12.97 12.32 8.91
C ASP A 152 14.20 11.52 8.44
N PRO A 153 14.98 10.92 9.33
CA PRO A 153 16.05 10.01 8.95
C PRO A 153 15.51 8.70 8.33
N SER A 154 14.27 8.33 8.64
CA SER A 154 13.59 7.18 8.06
C SER A 154 13.21 7.45 6.61
N VAL A 155 12.90 6.39 5.89
CA VAL A 155 12.29 6.49 4.56
C VAL A 155 10.81 6.74 4.74
N VAL A 156 10.39 7.98 4.57
CA VAL A 156 8.98 8.39 4.56
C VAL A 156 8.66 8.99 3.20
N ILE A 157 7.73 8.37 2.51
CA ILE A 157 7.21 8.82 1.21
C ILE A 157 5.80 9.36 1.43
N PRO A 158 5.57 10.67 1.35
CA PRO A 158 4.22 11.24 1.36
C PRO A 158 3.44 10.76 0.13
N ILE A 159 2.23 10.26 0.35
CA ILE A 159 1.33 9.78 -0.71
C ILE A 159 0.32 10.86 -1.06
N ALA A 160 -0.39 11.40 -0.08
CA ALA A 160 -1.34 12.50 -0.27
C ALA A 160 -1.19 13.54 0.84
N GLY A 161 -1.14 14.81 0.47
CA GLY A 161 -1.09 15.92 1.43
C GLY A 161 -2.44 16.17 2.09
N GLU A 162 -3.53 15.91 1.36
CA GLU A 162 -4.91 15.97 1.83
C GLU A 162 -5.80 15.12 0.92
N VAL A 163 -6.47 14.11 1.49
CA VAL A 163 -7.17 13.05 0.73
C VAL A 163 -8.39 13.56 -0.04
N HIS A 164 -9.17 14.49 0.50
CA HIS A 164 -10.34 15.04 -0.18
C HIS A 164 -9.97 15.82 -1.44
N ASN A 165 -8.81 16.51 -1.41
CA ASN A 165 -8.31 17.22 -2.59
C ASN A 165 -7.95 16.27 -3.73
N VAL A 166 -7.54 15.02 -3.44
CA VAL A 166 -7.31 14.01 -4.47
C VAL A 166 -8.61 13.70 -5.22
N PHE A 167 -9.73 13.64 -4.51
CA PHE A 167 -11.05 13.47 -5.12
C PHE A 167 -11.61 14.76 -5.73
N GLY A 168 -11.04 15.91 -5.41
CA GLY A 168 -11.50 17.23 -5.87
C GLY A 168 -12.73 17.73 -5.12
N VAL A 169 -12.88 17.35 -3.85
CA VAL A 169 -13.94 17.79 -2.94
C VAL A 169 -13.35 18.57 -1.77
N GLU A 170 -14.22 19.25 -1.01
CA GLU A 170 -13.80 19.97 0.19
C GLU A 170 -13.55 19.02 1.36
N PRO A 171 -12.61 19.32 2.26
CA PRO A 171 -12.39 18.53 3.47
C PRO A 171 -13.68 18.38 4.30
N GLY A 172 -13.97 17.16 4.70
CA GLY A 172 -15.17 16.79 5.43
C GLY A 172 -16.35 16.37 4.56
N GLU A 173 -16.19 16.35 3.24
CA GLU A 173 -17.16 15.75 2.34
C GLU A 173 -16.85 14.26 2.18
N MET A 174 -17.75 13.40 2.63
CA MET A 174 -17.55 11.95 2.61
C MET A 174 -17.57 11.41 1.18
N VAL A 175 -16.56 10.61 0.83
CA VAL A 175 -16.40 10.06 -0.52
C VAL A 175 -16.34 8.54 -0.44
N ASN A 176 -17.21 7.87 -1.21
CA ASN A 176 -17.28 6.41 -1.34
C ASN A 176 -17.56 5.66 -0.03
N THR A 177 -18.30 6.23 0.91
CA THR A 177 -18.63 5.62 2.19
C THR A 177 -20.09 5.14 2.33
N GLY A 178 -20.85 5.23 1.25
CA GLY A 178 -22.29 4.90 1.23
C GLY A 178 -23.18 6.10 1.51
N ILE A 179 -22.65 7.20 2.00
CA ILE A 179 -23.25 8.53 2.03
C ILE A 179 -22.29 9.53 1.37
N GLY A 180 -22.76 10.77 1.13
CA GLY A 180 -21.95 11.79 0.47
C GLY A 180 -21.76 11.55 -1.02
N VAL A 181 -20.56 11.71 -1.51
CA VAL A 181 -20.21 11.65 -2.94
C VAL A 181 -19.71 10.25 -3.33
N THR A 182 -20.18 9.76 -4.47
CA THR A 182 -19.54 8.63 -5.15
C THR A 182 -18.60 9.17 -6.22
N ALA A 183 -17.32 8.84 -6.11
CA ALA A 183 -16.27 9.31 -7.01
C ALA A 183 -15.47 8.14 -7.60
N LYS A 184 -14.76 8.41 -8.71
CA LYS A 184 -13.73 7.52 -9.24
C LYS A 184 -12.61 7.41 -8.22
N GLU A 185 -12.09 6.22 -8.04
CA GLU A 185 -10.85 5.98 -7.29
C GLU A 185 -9.64 6.45 -8.12
N TYR A 186 -8.57 6.86 -7.43
CA TYR A 186 -7.35 7.36 -8.04
C TYR A 186 -6.15 6.58 -7.53
N THR A 187 -5.23 6.24 -8.42
CA THR A 187 -4.03 5.46 -8.11
C THR A 187 -2.77 6.29 -8.21
N TYR A 188 -1.99 6.31 -7.14
CA TYR A 188 -0.65 6.87 -7.10
C TYR A 188 0.38 5.75 -7.25
N GLU A 189 1.09 5.76 -8.35
CA GLU A 189 2.19 4.83 -8.58
C GLU A 189 3.48 5.39 -7.95
N VAL A 190 4.13 4.59 -7.10
CA VAL A 190 5.43 4.91 -6.50
C VAL A 190 6.43 3.85 -6.95
N ILE A 191 7.44 4.26 -7.70
CA ILE A 191 8.51 3.38 -8.18
C ILE A 191 9.78 3.69 -7.40
N ILE A 192 10.30 2.68 -6.70
CA ILE A 192 11.48 2.77 -5.85
C ILE A 192 12.60 1.95 -6.48
N GLU A 193 13.71 2.61 -6.81
CA GLU A 193 14.92 1.97 -7.25
C GLU A 193 15.95 1.95 -6.12
N LEU A 194 16.47 0.77 -5.80
CA LEU A 194 17.47 0.59 -4.75
C LEU A 194 18.88 0.80 -5.28
N THR A 195 19.81 1.20 -4.41
CA THR A 195 21.24 1.25 -4.73
C THR A 195 21.82 -0.14 -4.97
N ASP A 196 21.39 -1.13 -4.18
CA ASP A 196 21.75 -2.55 -4.39
C ASP A 196 20.83 -3.21 -5.42
N GLN A 197 21.34 -3.37 -6.62
CA GLN A 197 20.65 -3.96 -7.78
C GLN A 197 20.88 -5.48 -7.92
N THR A 198 21.45 -6.12 -6.92
CA THR A 198 21.78 -7.57 -6.93
C THR A 198 20.86 -8.41 -6.06
N ARG A 199 19.88 -7.79 -5.42
CA ARG A 199 18.94 -8.50 -4.54
C ARG A 199 18.02 -9.42 -5.32
N THR A 200 17.78 -10.60 -4.76
CA THR A 200 16.80 -11.57 -5.25
C THR A 200 15.61 -11.74 -4.30
N GLU A 201 15.81 -11.45 -3.03
CA GLU A 201 14.76 -11.57 -2.01
C GLU A 201 13.91 -10.29 -1.95
N PRO A 202 12.58 -10.41 -1.84
CA PRO A 202 11.70 -9.28 -1.61
C PRO A 202 12.08 -8.53 -0.33
N LEU A 203 12.17 -7.19 -0.43
CA LEU A 203 12.47 -6.33 0.72
C LEU A 203 11.23 -5.85 1.43
N PHE A 204 10.15 -5.65 0.66
CA PHE A 204 8.96 -5.01 1.15
C PHE A 204 7.83 -6.02 1.22
N SER A 205 7.35 -6.23 2.42
CA SER A 205 6.13 -6.94 2.73
C SER A 205 5.24 -6.02 3.59
N LYS A 206 4.04 -6.45 3.91
CA LYS A 206 3.20 -5.74 4.88
C LYS A 206 3.92 -5.45 6.21
N ASP A 207 4.94 -6.22 6.57
CA ASP A 207 5.70 -6.06 7.81
C ASP A 207 6.79 -4.96 7.70
N ASN A 208 7.00 -4.40 6.52
CA ASN A 208 7.95 -3.31 6.27
C ASN A 208 7.26 -2.04 5.76
N LEU A 209 6.02 -2.14 5.27
CA LEU A 209 5.26 -1.05 4.70
C LEU A 209 4.27 -0.51 5.74
N ASP A 210 4.66 0.55 6.41
CA ASP A 210 3.84 1.25 7.39
C ASP A 210 3.10 2.40 6.70
N PHE A 211 1.92 2.11 6.15
CA PHE A 211 1.01 3.15 5.71
C PHE A 211 0.35 3.79 6.93
N PHE A 212 0.32 5.10 6.95
CA PHE A 212 -0.27 5.87 8.03
C PHE A 212 -1.05 7.07 7.51
N ILE A 213 -2.05 7.49 8.28
CA ILE A 213 -2.70 8.78 8.06
C ILE A 213 -2.16 9.81 9.04
N CYS A 214 -2.25 11.08 8.66
CA CYS A 214 -1.84 12.14 9.57
C CYS A 214 -2.75 13.37 9.47
N TYR A 215 -2.83 14.09 10.60
CA TYR A 215 -3.60 15.32 10.71
C TYR A 215 -2.96 16.30 11.67
N GLN A 216 -3.47 17.53 11.69
CA GLN A 216 -3.04 18.55 12.65
C GLN A 216 -3.52 18.17 14.05
N TYR A 217 -2.63 18.21 15.03
CA TYR A 217 -2.95 17.97 16.43
C TYR A 217 -2.53 19.14 17.29
N LYS A 218 -3.44 19.65 18.12
CA LYS A 218 -3.28 20.76 19.10
C LYS A 218 -2.75 22.08 18.49
N SER A 219 -1.81 22.06 17.56
CA SER A 219 -1.27 23.24 16.90
C SER A 219 -0.89 22.96 15.46
N MET A 220 -0.66 24.04 14.67
CA MET A 220 -0.26 23.92 13.25
C MET A 220 1.12 23.26 13.06
N GLU A 221 1.94 23.24 14.10
CA GLU A 221 3.31 22.67 14.03
C GLU A 221 3.36 21.20 14.44
N GLN A 222 2.26 20.67 15.03
CA GLN A 222 2.20 19.29 15.48
C GLN A 222 1.38 18.47 14.48
N ARG A 223 1.93 17.31 14.16
CA ARG A 223 1.28 16.27 13.36
C ARG A 223 0.96 15.07 14.25
N MET A 224 -0.27 14.58 14.24
CA MET A 224 -0.63 13.28 14.76
C MET A 224 -0.56 12.29 13.61
N GLU A 225 0.04 11.15 13.85
CA GLU A 225 0.06 10.02 12.91
C GLU A 225 -0.72 8.86 13.50
N VAL A 226 -1.44 8.14 12.64
CA VAL A 226 -2.18 6.92 12.99
C VAL A 226 -1.57 5.78 12.20
N HIS A 227 -0.90 4.90 12.91
CA HIS A 227 -0.18 3.76 12.35
C HIS A 227 -0.92 2.45 12.61
N LEU A 228 -0.59 1.43 11.82
CA LEU A 228 -0.93 0.05 12.16
C LEU A 228 -0.38 -0.29 13.54
N TYR A 229 -1.08 -1.14 14.28
CA TYR A 229 -0.70 -1.53 15.64
C TYR A 229 0.75 -2.05 15.73
N GLU A 230 1.18 -2.79 14.73
CA GLU A 230 2.53 -3.37 14.62
C GLU A 230 3.63 -2.29 14.53
N PHE A 231 3.28 -1.06 14.13
CA PHE A 231 4.21 0.04 13.93
C PHE A 231 4.11 1.16 14.98
N TRP A 232 3.31 1.03 16.01
CA TRP A 232 3.14 2.07 17.02
C TRP A 232 4.44 2.52 17.69
N GLY A 233 5.43 1.64 17.81
CA GLY A 233 6.73 1.98 18.36
C GLY A 233 7.65 2.80 17.44
N TYR A 234 7.30 2.96 16.17
CA TYR A 234 8.14 3.63 15.16
C TYR A 234 7.74 5.09 14.91
N GLY A 235 6.69 5.56 15.53
CA GLY A 235 6.03 6.82 15.22
C GLY A 235 6.76 8.11 15.58
N ALA A 236 8.01 8.05 16.01
CA ALA A 236 8.78 9.26 16.29
C ALA A 236 9.36 9.83 14.99
N THR A 237 8.56 10.52 14.21
CA THR A 237 9.09 11.39 13.18
C THR A 237 9.66 12.66 13.81
N ALA A 238 10.47 13.43 13.07
CA ALA A 238 10.92 14.75 13.50
C ALA A 238 9.77 15.72 13.85
N ALA A 239 8.55 15.38 13.48
CA ALA A 239 7.33 16.10 13.85
C ALA A 239 6.72 15.68 15.20
N GLY A 240 7.31 14.70 15.86
CA GLY A 240 6.93 14.30 17.23
C GLY A 240 5.55 13.66 17.34
N THR A 241 5.31 12.59 16.61
CA THR A 241 3.97 12.19 16.26
C THR A 241 3.27 11.32 17.25
N ILE A 242 3.85 10.26 17.76
CA ILE A 242 3.17 9.43 18.76
C ILE A 242 3.76 9.74 20.13
N GLN A 243 2.95 10.37 20.97
CA GLN A 243 3.32 10.60 22.36
C GLN A 243 2.98 9.37 23.19
N GLN A 244 3.80 9.03 24.19
CA GLN A 244 3.53 7.90 25.10
C GLN A 244 2.15 8.00 25.75
N GLU A 245 1.72 9.22 26.12
CA GLU A 245 0.38 9.47 26.67
C GLU A 245 -0.74 9.02 25.73
N ASN A 246 -0.55 9.15 24.42
CA ASN A 246 -1.54 8.73 23.42
C ASN A 246 -1.59 7.21 23.30
N LEU A 247 -0.45 6.53 23.41
CA LEU A 247 -0.39 5.06 23.44
C LEU A 247 -1.07 4.52 24.72
N ASP A 248 -0.85 5.17 25.84
CA ASP A 248 -1.48 4.80 27.11
C ASP A 248 -3.01 4.98 27.07
N LEU A 249 -3.49 6.05 26.42
CA LEU A 249 -4.93 6.28 26.21
C LEU A 249 -5.54 5.31 25.19
N ALA A 250 -4.78 4.93 24.16
CA ALA A 250 -5.24 3.99 23.16
C ALA A 250 -5.54 2.60 23.75
N GLY A 251 -4.78 2.17 24.74
CA GLY A 251 -4.95 0.85 25.34
C GLY A 251 -4.73 -0.27 24.32
N ASN A 252 -5.68 -1.20 24.22
CA ASN A 252 -5.61 -2.33 23.28
C ASN A 252 -6.45 -2.12 22.00
N ASN A 253 -6.96 -0.91 21.79
CA ASN A 253 -7.73 -0.60 20.59
C ASN A 253 -6.81 -0.50 19.35
N THR A 254 -7.41 -0.46 18.17
CA THR A 254 -6.69 -0.26 16.91
C THR A 254 -7.42 0.79 16.07
N TRP A 255 -6.67 1.61 15.35
CA TRP A 255 -7.20 2.68 14.48
C TRP A 255 -6.73 2.52 13.04
N ALA A 256 -5.95 1.49 12.78
CA ALA A 256 -5.52 1.15 11.44
C ALA A 256 -5.35 -0.37 11.35
N ILE A 257 -5.83 -0.96 10.28
CA ILE A 257 -5.69 -2.38 10.00
C ILE A 257 -5.30 -2.62 8.55
N CYS A 258 -4.50 -3.67 8.36
CA CYS A 258 -4.14 -4.20 7.05
C CYS A 258 -4.86 -5.54 6.86
N VAL A 259 -5.67 -5.63 5.82
CA VAL A 259 -6.50 -6.80 5.51
C VAL A 259 -6.24 -7.25 4.07
N PRO A 260 -6.67 -8.46 3.66
CA PRO A 260 -6.57 -8.89 2.27
C PRO A 260 -7.22 -7.89 1.30
N TYR A 261 -6.64 -7.81 0.11
CA TYR A 261 -7.06 -6.90 -0.95
C TYR A 261 -8.54 -7.05 -1.32
N GLY A 262 -9.16 -5.90 -1.58
CA GLY A 262 -10.58 -5.86 -1.94
C GLY A 262 -11.51 -5.99 -0.73
N PHE A 263 -11.00 -5.65 0.45
CA PHE A 263 -11.81 -5.59 1.66
C PHE A 263 -13.01 -4.65 1.48
N ARG A 264 -14.18 -5.14 1.88
CA ARG A 264 -15.42 -4.39 1.86
C ARG A 264 -15.59 -3.65 3.17
N TYR A 265 -15.13 -2.41 3.23
CA TYR A 265 -15.15 -1.63 4.47
C TYR A 265 -16.59 -1.26 4.90
N PRO A 266 -16.82 -1.03 6.20
CA PRO A 266 -18.14 -0.62 6.70
C PRO A 266 -18.63 0.65 6.02
N LYS A 267 -19.94 0.78 5.87
CA LYS A 267 -20.56 2.04 5.47
C LYS A 267 -20.44 3.05 6.61
N GLU A 268 -20.45 4.32 6.22
CA GLU A 268 -20.48 5.44 7.14
C GLU A 268 -21.52 5.26 8.25
N THR A 269 -21.11 5.50 9.48
CA THR A 269 -21.89 5.31 10.73
C THR A 269 -22.18 3.85 11.10
N ILE A 270 -21.67 2.89 10.35
CA ILE A 270 -21.81 1.47 10.68
C ILE A 270 -20.54 0.98 11.37
N ASN A 271 -20.61 0.78 12.66
CA ASN A 271 -19.47 0.26 13.43
C ASN A 271 -19.03 -1.12 12.92
N VAL A 272 -17.73 -1.33 12.82
CA VAL A 272 -17.14 -2.60 12.36
C VAL A 272 -17.63 -3.79 13.18
N SER A 273 -17.74 -3.62 14.51
CA SER A 273 -18.22 -4.69 15.38
C SER A 273 -18.82 -4.14 16.69
N ARG A 274 -20.07 -4.47 16.94
CA ARG A 274 -20.81 -4.14 18.16
C ARG A 274 -21.19 -5.41 18.91
N THR A 275 -20.79 -5.50 20.16
CA THR A 275 -21.12 -6.67 21.00
C THR A 275 -22.57 -6.66 21.51
N ASP A 276 -23.17 -5.46 21.62
CA ASP A 276 -24.55 -5.28 22.09
C ASP A 276 -25.61 -5.57 21.01
N ILE A 277 -25.27 -5.31 19.73
CA ILE A 277 -26.15 -5.53 18.58
C ILE A 277 -25.30 -6.03 17.41
N PRO A 278 -24.91 -7.33 17.38
CA PRO A 278 -24.02 -7.85 16.35
C PRO A 278 -24.54 -7.69 14.92
N GLU A 279 -25.84 -7.78 14.71
CA GLU A 279 -26.50 -7.59 13.40
C GLU A 279 -26.43 -6.16 12.87
N ALA A 280 -26.15 -5.17 13.73
CA ALA A 280 -25.89 -3.79 13.33
C ALA A 280 -24.40 -3.53 13.04
N SER A 281 -23.55 -4.55 13.14
CA SER A 281 -22.14 -4.47 12.83
C SER A 281 -21.90 -4.74 11.35
N ALA A 282 -20.77 -4.27 10.82
CA ALA A 282 -20.29 -4.69 9.50
C ALA A 282 -19.64 -6.08 9.55
N TYR A 283 -18.87 -6.34 10.61
CA TYR A 283 -18.13 -7.58 10.83
C TYR A 283 -18.24 -8.03 12.30
N PRO A 284 -19.25 -8.80 12.68
CA PRO A 284 -19.49 -9.21 14.08
C PRO A 284 -18.32 -9.92 14.76
N GLU A 285 -17.50 -10.62 14.00
CA GLU A 285 -16.35 -11.39 14.51
C GLU A 285 -15.09 -10.54 14.75
N PHE A 286 -15.02 -9.31 14.21
CA PHE A 286 -13.87 -8.44 14.36
C PHE A 286 -13.44 -8.21 15.82
N ILE A 287 -14.38 -8.00 16.71
CA ILE A 287 -14.08 -7.72 18.13
C ILE A 287 -13.36 -8.89 18.80
N TYR A 288 -13.69 -10.12 18.45
CA TYR A 288 -13.04 -11.30 19.01
C TYR A 288 -11.62 -11.46 18.49
N TRP A 289 -11.40 -11.17 17.20
CA TRP A 289 -10.05 -11.10 16.63
C TRP A 289 -9.25 -9.96 17.27
N ALA A 290 -9.81 -8.79 17.46
CA ALA A 290 -9.12 -7.65 18.08
C ALA A 290 -8.68 -7.95 19.52
N GLN A 291 -9.43 -8.76 20.25
CA GLN A 291 -9.10 -9.21 21.62
C GLN A 291 -8.02 -10.30 21.63
N ASP A 292 -8.05 -11.21 20.67
CA ASP A 292 -7.07 -12.29 20.50
C ASP A 292 -6.83 -12.53 19.01
N ARG A 293 -5.76 -11.93 18.48
CA ARG A 293 -5.41 -11.97 17.04
C ARG A 293 -5.04 -13.33 16.51
N THR A 294 -5.01 -14.35 17.36
CA THR A 294 -4.84 -15.76 16.95
C THR A 294 -6.15 -16.47 16.68
N GLN A 295 -7.29 -15.83 17.01
CA GLN A 295 -8.63 -16.36 16.79
C GLN A 295 -9.38 -15.49 15.77
N TYR A 296 -10.39 -16.08 15.13
CA TYR A 296 -11.22 -15.41 14.12
C TYR A 296 -10.38 -14.71 13.03
N THR A 297 -9.30 -15.34 12.60
CA THR A 297 -8.34 -14.75 11.64
C THR A 297 -8.95 -14.46 10.27
N GLU A 298 -10.11 -15.03 9.96
CA GLU A 298 -10.86 -14.85 8.72
C GLU A 298 -12.13 -13.99 8.91
N TRP A 299 -12.19 -13.20 10.00
CA TRP A 299 -13.34 -12.35 10.32
C TRP A 299 -13.78 -11.45 9.16
N TYR A 300 -12.85 -11.02 8.33
CA TYR A 300 -13.09 -10.15 7.16
C TYR A 300 -13.83 -10.85 6.02
N GLU A 301 -13.95 -12.17 6.04
CA GLU A 301 -14.72 -12.98 5.08
C GLU A 301 -16.21 -13.08 5.46
N HIS A 302 -16.59 -12.63 6.66
CA HIS A 302 -17.94 -12.80 7.21
C HIS A 302 -18.67 -11.45 7.42
N PRO A 303 -18.85 -10.63 6.37
CA PRO A 303 -19.56 -9.35 6.48
C PRO A 303 -21.08 -9.55 6.65
N VAL A 304 -21.71 -8.59 7.30
CA VAL A 304 -23.14 -8.34 7.17
C VAL A 304 -23.34 -7.53 5.89
N GLU A 305 -23.83 -8.16 4.84
CA GLU A 305 -23.83 -7.67 3.46
C GLU A 305 -24.40 -6.25 3.28
N GLU A 306 -25.49 -5.92 3.98
CA GLU A 306 -26.12 -4.61 3.93
C GLU A 306 -25.30 -3.50 4.61
N ASN A 307 -24.35 -3.85 5.46
CA ASN A 307 -23.59 -2.94 6.29
C ASN A 307 -22.22 -2.57 5.72
N VAL A 308 -21.82 -3.19 4.63
CA VAL A 308 -20.51 -2.92 3.98
C VAL A 308 -20.68 -2.18 2.66
N TYR A 309 -19.66 -1.43 2.28
CA TYR A 309 -19.52 -0.72 1.02
C TYR A 309 -18.56 -1.48 0.09
N ARG A 310 -18.82 -1.43 -1.24
CA ARG A 310 -18.16 -2.14 -2.35
C ARG A 310 -18.77 -3.45 -2.74
#